data_72aa3313ec6e74da14e2d68ccac36a54
#
_entry.id   72aa3313ec6e74da14e2d68ccac36a54
#
_cell.length_a   1.000
_cell.length_b   1.000
_cell.length_c   1.000
_cell.angle_alpha   90.00
_cell.angle_beta   90.00
_cell.angle_gamma   90.00
#
_symmetry.space_group_name_H-M   'P 1'
#
loop_
_entity.id
_entity.type
_entity.pdbx_description
1 polymer ?
#
loop_
_entity_poly.entity_id
_entity_poly.type
_entity_poly.pdbx_seq_one_letter_code
_entity_poly.pdbx_strand_id
1 'polypeptide(L)'
;MQQQKQIMNRFYLFVLGLFLFAFVLIGKLVYIQIQEGDYYRELAQQRTVKNVILQPSRGNIYSDDESLLATTVPRYEIRWDAKVPSNDAFQRNKKELAKGLAALLGDTQQHHLLKLERAKRKGNRYTLIGRNLTYSEYKQIKKLPLFSMSSLRGGLIVESKLIREHPLGKIGERTIGYEKQDVAGDYLRVGLEGAFSQYLKGENGRRLKQKIANGQWKPINDNNEKEPTEGYDVYTTINVNFQDIAHHALLGQLEKYEADHGTVVVMETKTGAIKAISNLGRT
;
A
#
# COMPACT_ATOMS: atom_id res chain seq x y z
N MET A 1 -16.99 0.67 78.33
CA MET A 1 -16.07 -0.42 77.91
C MET A 1 -16.69 -1.47 76.99
N GLN A 2 -17.96 -1.93 77.20
CA GLN A 2 -18.60 -2.95 76.29
C GLN A 2 -18.85 -2.48 74.87
N GLN A 3 -19.30 -1.24 74.64
CA GLN A 3 -19.54 -0.71 73.29
C GLN A 3 -18.26 -0.56 72.44
N GLN A 4 -17.15 -0.19 73.07
CA GLN A 4 -15.86 -0.11 72.33
C GLN A 4 -15.36 -1.48 71.89
N LYS A 5 -15.54 -2.53 72.73
CA LYS A 5 -15.18 -3.90 72.31
C LYS A 5 -16.06 -4.41 71.15
N GLN A 6 -17.33 -4.06 71.12
CA GLN A 6 -18.22 -4.45 70.03
C GLN A 6 -17.85 -3.74 68.67
N ILE A 7 -17.47 -2.48 68.75
CA ILE A 7 -17.00 -1.74 67.58
C ILE A 7 -15.68 -2.30 67.04
N MET A 8 -14.74 -2.57 67.93
CA MET A 8 -13.46 -3.19 67.59
C MET A 8 -13.62 -4.58 66.95
N ASN A 9 -14.52 -5.42 67.49
CA ASN A 9 -14.77 -6.75 66.94
C ASN A 9 -15.37 -6.67 65.55
N ARG A 10 -16.29 -5.71 65.30
CA ARG A 10 -16.85 -5.47 63.92
C ARG A 10 -15.77 -4.98 62.96
N PHE A 11 -14.86 -4.12 63.44
CA PHE A 11 -13.75 -3.64 62.63
C PHE A 11 -12.79 -4.78 62.27
N TYR A 12 -12.41 -5.64 63.23
CA TYR A 12 -11.55 -6.79 62.94
C TYR A 12 -12.23 -7.78 61.97
N LEU A 13 -13.53 -7.98 62.08
CA LEU A 13 -14.30 -8.85 61.17
C LEU A 13 -14.32 -8.28 59.75
N PHE A 14 -14.45 -6.96 59.60
CA PHE A 14 -14.37 -6.27 58.32
C PHE A 14 -12.97 -6.37 57.70
N VAL A 15 -11.93 -6.13 58.50
CA VAL A 15 -10.53 -6.25 58.07
C VAL A 15 -10.22 -7.69 57.67
N LEU A 16 -10.68 -8.68 58.45
CA LEU A 16 -10.52 -10.10 58.09
C LEU A 16 -11.20 -10.44 56.78
N GLY A 17 -12.42 -9.92 56.54
CA GLY A 17 -13.13 -10.08 55.25
C GLY A 17 -12.38 -9.48 54.09
N LEU A 18 -11.76 -8.32 54.27
CA LEU A 18 -10.92 -7.65 53.27
C LEU A 18 -9.66 -8.47 52.94
N PHE A 19 -9.00 -9.03 53.96
CA PHE A 19 -7.85 -9.92 53.76
C PHE A 19 -8.23 -11.21 53.03
N LEU A 20 -9.37 -11.81 53.40
CA LEU A 20 -9.88 -13.03 52.76
C LEU A 20 -10.22 -12.78 51.27
N PHE A 21 -10.83 -11.65 51.00
CA PHE A 21 -11.12 -11.21 49.60
C PHE A 21 -9.83 -10.99 48.83
N ALA A 22 -8.82 -10.32 49.39
CA ALA A 22 -7.51 -10.15 48.77
C ALA A 22 -6.83 -11.49 48.49
N PHE A 23 -6.93 -12.45 49.40
CA PHE A 23 -6.37 -13.79 49.22
C PHE A 23 -7.04 -14.57 48.08
N VAL A 24 -8.35 -14.44 47.93
CA VAL A 24 -9.11 -15.02 46.79
C VAL A 24 -8.68 -14.41 45.47
N LEU A 25 -8.48 -13.08 45.42
CA LEU A 25 -7.99 -12.39 44.20
C LEU A 25 -6.58 -12.86 43.83
N ILE A 26 -5.67 -12.95 44.79
CA ILE A 26 -4.30 -13.44 44.55
C ILE A 26 -4.34 -14.90 44.08
N GLY A 27 -5.13 -15.76 44.72
CA GLY A 27 -5.30 -17.14 44.32
C GLY A 27 -5.84 -17.26 42.87
N LYS A 28 -6.81 -16.42 42.50
CA LYS A 28 -7.33 -16.37 41.12
C LYS A 28 -6.27 -15.88 40.10
N LEU A 29 -5.47 -14.89 40.45
CA LEU A 29 -4.37 -14.42 39.61
C LEU A 29 -3.32 -15.50 39.39
N VAL A 30 -2.91 -16.22 40.45
CA VAL A 30 -1.97 -17.33 40.36
C VAL A 30 -2.55 -18.46 39.48
N TYR A 31 -3.82 -18.79 39.69
CA TYR A 31 -4.50 -19.79 38.85
C TYR A 31 -4.48 -19.42 37.36
N ILE A 32 -4.84 -18.17 37.02
CA ILE A 32 -4.81 -17.69 35.64
C ILE A 32 -3.39 -17.76 35.06
N GLN A 33 -2.38 -17.38 35.86
CA GLN A 33 -1.00 -17.35 35.42
C GLN A 33 -0.42 -18.75 35.17
N ILE A 34 -0.82 -19.75 35.94
CA ILE A 34 -0.33 -21.13 35.83
C ILE A 34 -1.14 -21.92 34.78
N GLN A 35 -2.47 -21.85 34.84
CA GLN A 35 -3.34 -22.67 33.99
C GLN A 35 -3.65 -22.05 32.64
N GLU A 36 -3.83 -20.74 32.59
CA GLU A 36 -4.25 -20.02 31.35
C GLU A 36 -3.12 -19.16 30.78
N GLY A 37 -1.95 -19.10 31.47
CA GLY A 37 -0.84 -18.23 31.09
C GLY A 37 -0.33 -18.47 29.66
N ASP A 38 -0.19 -19.73 29.28
CA ASP A 38 0.29 -20.09 27.92
C ASP A 38 -0.73 -19.73 26.87
N TYR A 39 -2.01 -19.96 27.11
CA TYR A 39 -3.10 -19.54 26.23
C TYR A 39 -3.10 -18.02 25.99
N TYR A 40 -2.99 -17.22 27.06
CA TYR A 40 -2.96 -15.76 26.91
C TYR A 40 -1.67 -15.24 26.26
N ARG A 41 -0.53 -15.91 26.46
CA ARG A 41 0.73 -15.59 25.79
C ARG A 41 0.62 -15.86 24.29
N GLU A 42 0.07 -17.00 23.89
CA GLU A 42 -0.15 -17.33 22.49
C GLU A 42 -1.14 -16.35 21.83
N LEU A 43 -2.25 -16.05 22.49
CA LEU A 43 -3.22 -15.06 22.03
C LEU A 43 -2.60 -13.66 21.90
N ALA A 44 -1.72 -13.29 22.82
CA ALA A 44 -0.98 -12.03 22.76
C ALA A 44 -0.01 -12.02 21.56
N GLN A 45 0.71 -13.11 21.31
CA GLN A 45 1.60 -13.23 20.15
C GLN A 45 0.83 -13.11 18.85
N GLN A 46 -0.29 -13.83 18.69
CA GLN A 46 -1.14 -13.75 17.48
C GLN A 46 -1.69 -12.34 17.24
N ARG A 47 -1.99 -11.59 18.28
CA ARG A 47 -2.54 -10.22 18.19
C ARG A 47 -1.49 -9.13 18.10
N THR A 48 -0.28 -9.39 18.58
CA THR A 48 0.80 -8.40 18.66
C THR A 48 1.90 -8.61 17.66
N VAL A 49 2.00 -9.79 17.03
CA VAL A 49 3.01 -10.08 16.02
C VAL A 49 2.32 -10.40 14.70
N LYS A 50 2.77 -9.79 13.62
CA LYS A 50 2.27 -10.01 12.26
C LYS A 50 3.43 -10.28 11.31
N ASN A 51 3.35 -11.38 10.59
CA ASN A 51 4.24 -11.63 9.47
C ASN A 51 3.74 -10.81 8.26
N VAL A 52 4.58 -9.92 7.76
CA VAL A 52 4.29 -9.07 6.60
C VAL A 52 5.15 -9.56 5.45
N ILE A 53 4.49 -9.93 4.35
CA ILE A 53 5.17 -10.26 3.09
C ILE A 53 5.64 -8.95 2.47
N LEU A 54 6.92 -8.87 2.16
CA LEU A 54 7.54 -7.78 1.42
C LEU A 54 7.57 -8.20 -0.05
N GLN A 55 6.83 -7.49 -0.89
CA GLN A 55 6.85 -7.75 -2.32
C GLN A 55 8.15 -7.20 -2.92
N PRO A 56 8.82 -7.99 -3.79
CA PRO A 56 9.99 -7.52 -4.54
C PRO A 56 9.59 -6.50 -5.60
N SER A 57 10.54 -5.72 -6.03
CA SER A 57 10.41 -4.97 -7.27
C SER A 57 10.51 -5.93 -8.44
N ARG A 58 9.59 -5.83 -9.40
CA ARG A 58 9.66 -6.59 -10.64
C ARG A 58 10.74 -5.98 -11.53
N GLY A 59 11.61 -6.80 -12.11
CA GLY A 59 12.69 -6.38 -12.99
C GLY A 59 12.21 -5.54 -14.17
N ASN A 60 13.07 -4.71 -14.73
CA ASN A 60 12.75 -3.82 -15.84
C ASN A 60 12.80 -4.55 -17.19
N ILE A 61 12.11 -4.00 -18.18
CA ILE A 61 12.26 -4.41 -19.58
C ILE A 61 12.86 -3.24 -20.33
N TYR A 62 13.97 -3.48 -21.00
CA TYR A 62 14.72 -2.49 -21.76
C TYR A 62 14.65 -2.76 -23.26
N SER A 63 14.73 -1.71 -24.06
CA SER A 63 14.97 -1.74 -25.50
C SER A 63 16.43 -2.01 -25.82
N ASP A 64 16.79 -2.03 -27.10
CA ASP A 64 18.18 -2.23 -27.56
C ASP A 64 19.12 -1.05 -27.25
N ASP A 65 18.57 0.14 -27.03
CA ASP A 65 19.27 1.36 -26.61
C ASP A 65 19.15 1.64 -25.09
N GLU A 66 18.78 0.62 -24.30
CA GLU A 66 18.61 0.71 -22.85
C GLU A 66 17.50 1.66 -22.38
N SER A 67 16.62 2.08 -23.28
CA SER A 67 15.41 2.83 -22.90
C SER A 67 14.41 1.92 -22.17
N LEU A 68 13.74 2.45 -21.16
CA LEU A 68 12.78 1.69 -20.35
C LEU A 68 11.49 1.46 -21.16
N LEU A 69 11.17 0.19 -21.43
CA LEU A 69 9.90 -0.26 -21.98
C LEU A 69 8.87 -0.55 -20.90
N ALA A 70 9.30 -1.15 -19.78
CA ALA A 70 8.48 -1.37 -18.61
C ALA A 70 9.31 -1.28 -17.33
N THR A 71 8.79 -0.60 -16.31
CA THR A 71 9.48 -0.43 -15.03
C THR A 71 8.50 -0.50 -13.87
N THR A 72 9.01 -0.77 -12.66
CA THR A 72 8.21 -0.81 -11.44
C THR A 72 8.51 0.41 -10.61
N VAL A 73 7.51 1.23 -10.35
CA VAL A 73 7.63 2.46 -9.58
C VAL A 73 6.74 2.47 -8.35
N PRO A 74 7.19 3.04 -7.22
CA PRO A 74 6.33 3.23 -6.07
C PRO A 74 5.33 4.36 -6.34
N ARG A 75 4.05 4.06 -6.14
CA ARG A 75 2.96 5.03 -6.13
C ARG A 75 2.35 5.10 -4.74
N TYR A 76 1.85 6.27 -4.36
CA TYR A 76 1.35 6.54 -3.03
C TYR A 76 -0.16 6.72 -3.05
N GLU A 77 -0.81 6.09 -2.07
CA GLU A 77 -2.21 6.30 -1.77
C GLU A 77 -2.31 7.02 -0.43
N ILE A 78 -2.99 8.13 -0.41
CA ILE A 78 -3.17 8.94 0.77
C ILE A 78 -4.58 8.79 1.29
N ARG A 79 -4.68 8.43 2.57
CA ARG A 79 -5.91 8.31 3.31
C ARG A 79 -5.86 9.14 4.58
N TRP A 80 -7.01 9.42 5.13
CA TRP A 80 -7.16 10.25 6.30
C TRP A 80 -8.07 9.61 7.34
N ASP A 81 -7.57 9.51 8.58
CA ASP A 81 -8.38 9.17 9.76
C ASP A 81 -8.99 10.45 10.33
N ALA A 82 -10.26 10.67 10.04
CA ALA A 82 -10.98 11.87 10.44
C ALA A 82 -11.25 11.94 11.96
N LYS A 83 -11.09 10.85 12.71
CA LYS A 83 -11.25 10.84 14.18
C LYS A 83 -10.06 11.41 14.92
N VAL A 84 -8.87 11.31 14.33
CA VAL A 84 -7.60 11.67 14.99
C VAL A 84 -7.50 13.16 15.30
N PRO A 85 -7.69 14.11 14.37
CA PRO A 85 -7.55 15.52 14.68
C PRO A 85 -8.69 16.00 15.58
N SER A 86 -8.35 16.89 16.53
CA SER A 86 -9.36 17.58 17.33
C SER A 86 -10.28 18.45 16.46
N ASN A 87 -11.49 18.75 16.96
CA ASN A 87 -12.42 19.59 16.22
C ASN A 87 -11.83 20.97 15.93
N ASP A 88 -11.14 21.56 16.90
CA ASP A 88 -10.53 22.89 16.75
C ASP A 88 -9.41 22.89 15.72
N ALA A 89 -8.53 21.86 15.73
CA ALA A 89 -7.49 21.71 14.73
C ALA A 89 -8.09 21.54 13.32
N PHE A 90 -9.14 20.76 13.17
CA PHE A 90 -9.83 20.58 11.92
C PHE A 90 -10.48 21.88 11.43
N GLN A 91 -11.26 22.57 12.26
CA GLN A 91 -11.95 23.79 11.85
C GLN A 91 -10.98 24.90 11.40
N ARG A 92 -9.84 25.03 12.09
CA ARG A 92 -8.81 26.04 11.73
C ARG A 92 -8.13 25.73 10.39
N ASN A 93 -7.92 24.45 10.06
CA ASN A 93 -7.08 24.07 8.92
C ASN A 93 -7.87 23.57 7.68
N LYS A 94 -9.17 23.27 7.80
CA LYS A 94 -9.95 22.60 6.74
C LYS A 94 -10.01 23.35 5.42
N LYS A 95 -10.11 24.70 5.46
CA LYS A 95 -10.22 25.53 4.25
C LYS A 95 -8.91 25.57 3.47
N GLU A 96 -7.78 25.76 4.17
CA GLU A 96 -6.46 25.78 3.56
C GLU A 96 -6.04 24.37 3.09
N LEU A 97 -6.37 23.33 3.87
CA LEU A 97 -6.16 21.95 3.45
C LEU A 97 -6.94 21.66 2.16
N ALA A 98 -8.22 22.02 2.09
CA ALA A 98 -9.04 21.80 0.90
C ALA A 98 -8.51 22.58 -0.32
N LYS A 99 -8.02 23.82 -0.12
CA LYS A 99 -7.39 24.63 -1.16
C LYS A 99 -6.10 23.96 -1.69
N GLY A 100 -5.24 23.49 -0.78
CA GLY A 100 -4.01 22.80 -1.15
C GLY A 100 -4.26 21.47 -1.87
N LEU A 101 -5.27 20.71 -1.44
CA LEU A 101 -5.66 19.45 -2.12
C LEU A 101 -6.21 19.74 -3.52
N ALA A 102 -7.02 20.77 -3.69
CA ALA A 102 -7.54 21.17 -5.01
C ALA A 102 -6.41 21.55 -5.98
N ALA A 103 -5.38 22.24 -5.50
CA ALA A 103 -4.22 22.62 -6.32
C ALA A 103 -3.35 21.43 -6.73
N LEU A 104 -3.28 20.37 -5.92
CA LEU A 104 -2.40 19.22 -6.15
C LEU A 104 -3.10 18.05 -6.83
N LEU A 105 -4.38 17.83 -6.54
CA LEU A 105 -5.13 16.65 -7.00
C LEU A 105 -6.16 16.99 -8.09
N GLY A 106 -6.31 18.27 -8.40
CA GLY A 106 -7.42 18.73 -9.22
C GLY A 106 -8.72 18.84 -8.42
N ASP A 107 -9.84 18.94 -9.10
CA ASP A 107 -11.14 19.25 -8.54
C ASP A 107 -11.25 20.65 -7.92
N THR A 108 -12.41 20.99 -7.38
CA THR A 108 -12.66 22.27 -6.75
C THR A 108 -12.35 22.23 -5.25
N GLN A 109 -11.93 23.36 -4.70
CA GLN A 109 -11.76 23.50 -3.24
C GLN A 109 -13.03 23.09 -2.49
N GLN A 110 -14.20 23.42 -3.04
CA GLN A 110 -15.49 23.09 -2.43
C GLN A 110 -15.73 21.58 -2.36
N HIS A 111 -15.35 20.85 -3.43
CA HIS A 111 -15.43 19.38 -3.44
C HIS A 111 -14.61 18.75 -2.30
N HIS A 112 -13.34 19.15 -2.20
CA HIS A 112 -12.46 18.65 -1.13
C HIS A 112 -12.94 19.05 0.26
N LEU A 113 -13.44 20.28 0.44
CA LEU A 113 -13.97 20.75 1.71
C LEU A 113 -15.17 19.88 2.16
N LEU A 114 -16.15 19.68 1.28
CA LEU A 114 -17.33 18.86 1.57
C LEU A 114 -16.95 17.39 1.88
N LYS A 115 -15.97 16.84 1.16
CA LYS A 115 -15.44 15.50 1.40
C LYS A 115 -14.83 15.36 2.80
N LEU A 116 -13.99 16.32 3.21
CA LEU A 116 -13.36 16.37 4.53
C LEU A 116 -14.41 16.55 5.65
N GLU A 117 -15.36 17.46 5.49
CA GLU A 117 -16.43 17.70 6.47
C GLU A 117 -17.34 16.48 6.63
N ARG A 118 -17.70 15.82 5.52
CA ARG A 118 -18.48 14.58 5.55
C ARG A 118 -17.73 13.47 6.27
N ALA A 119 -16.43 13.30 6.00
CA ALA A 119 -15.60 12.31 6.67
C ALA A 119 -15.50 12.60 8.18
N LYS A 120 -15.30 13.85 8.56
CA LYS A 120 -15.22 14.30 9.96
C LYS A 120 -16.53 14.03 10.70
N ARG A 121 -17.67 14.43 10.12
CA ARG A 121 -18.99 14.24 10.70
C ARG A 121 -19.36 12.75 10.89
N LYS A 122 -19.00 11.89 9.90
CA LYS A 122 -19.22 10.45 9.99
C LYS A 122 -18.19 9.72 10.85
N GLY A 123 -17.11 10.39 11.24
CA GLY A 123 -16.01 9.77 11.98
C GLY A 123 -15.29 8.68 11.19
N ASN A 124 -15.15 8.84 9.88
CA ASN A 124 -14.48 7.87 9.02
C ASN A 124 -12.99 7.81 9.36
N ARG A 125 -12.50 6.60 9.60
CA ARG A 125 -11.10 6.39 9.96
C ARG A 125 -10.17 6.09 8.78
N TYR A 126 -10.73 5.91 7.58
CA TYR A 126 -9.98 5.48 6.40
C TYR A 126 -10.53 6.12 5.13
N THR A 127 -10.55 7.46 5.10
CA THR A 127 -11.08 8.25 3.97
C THR A 127 -10.00 8.40 2.91
N LEU A 128 -10.27 7.94 1.70
CA LEU A 128 -9.38 8.15 0.56
C LEU A 128 -9.29 9.64 0.22
N ILE A 129 -8.09 10.17 0.15
CA ILE A 129 -7.80 11.55 -0.26
C ILE A 129 -7.28 11.59 -1.70
N GLY A 130 -6.23 10.83 -1.99
CA GLY A 130 -5.63 10.74 -3.33
C GLY A 130 -5.09 9.35 -3.61
N ARG A 131 -5.09 8.96 -4.89
CA ARG A 131 -4.55 7.68 -5.38
C ARG A 131 -3.49 7.92 -6.44
N ASN A 132 -2.65 6.93 -6.62
CA ASN A 132 -1.67 6.86 -7.72
C ASN A 132 -0.71 8.05 -7.77
N LEU A 133 -0.35 8.57 -6.58
CA LEU A 133 0.46 9.77 -6.44
C LEU A 133 1.95 9.43 -6.59
N THR A 134 2.68 10.32 -7.21
CA THR A 134 4.14 10.31 -7.23
C THR A 134 4.70 10.64 -5.84
N TYR A 135 5.97 10.34 -5.62
CA TYR A 135 6.64 10.74 -4.38
C TYR A 135 6.66 12.26 -4.16
N SER A 136 6.78 13.03 -5.24
CA SER A 136 6.75 14.51 -5.19
C SER A 136 5.40 15.03 -4.71
N GLU A 137 4.31 14.55 -5.32
CA GLU A 137 2.93 14.91 -4.94
C GLU A 137 2.63 14.51 -3.50
N TYR A 138 3.01 13.28 -3.11
CA TYR A 138 2.90 12.85 -1.71
C TYR A 138 3.61 13.81 -0.75
N LYS A 139 4.86 14.19 -1.06
CA LYS A 139 5.61 15.13 -0.22
C LYS A 139 4.96 16.50 -0.12
N GLN A 140 4.38 17.00 -1.20
CA GLN A 140 3.65 18.26 -1.21
C GLN A 140 2.38 18.18 -0.36
N ILE A 141 1.59 17.11 -0.51
CA ILE A 141 0.38 16.89 0.29
C ILE A 141 0.71 16.78 1.79
N LYS A 142 1.81 16.09 2.14
CA LYS A 142 2.26 15.96 3.52
C LYS A 142 2.61 17.30 4.18
N LYS A 143 2.97 18.32 3.41
CA LYS A 143 3.26 19.68 3.92
C LYS A 143 2.01 20.51 4.18
N LEU A 144 0.84 20.10 3.69
CA LEU A 144 -0.40 20.85 3.85
C LEU A 144 -0.80 20.95 5.34
N PRO A 145 -1.50 22.02 5.72
CA PRO A 145 -2.04 22.17 7.06
C PRO A 145 -2.82 20.93 7.50
N LEU A 146 -2.77 20.59 8.77
CA LEU A 146 -3.26 19.35 9.36
C LEU A 146 -2.43 18.11 9.00
N PHE A 147 -2.08 17.88 7.74
CA PHE A 147 -1.29 16.73 7.28
C PHE A 147 0.21 16.85 7.59
N SER A 148 0.71 18.05 7.81
CA SER A 148 2.07 18.30 8.32
C SER A 148 2.24 17.92 9.78
N MET A 149 1.15 17.75 10.53
CA MET A 149 1.21 17.24 11.90
C MET A 149 1.57 15.75 11.89
N SER A 150 2.00 15.22 13.05
CA SER A 150 2.23 13.78 13.17
C SER A 150 0.96 12.99 12.83
N SER A 151 1.10 11.75 12.38
CA SER A 151 -0.04 10.87 12.07
C SER A 151 -1.02 10.73 13.24
N LEU A 152 -0.52 10.83 14.49
CA LEU A 152 -1.31 10.78 15.72
C LEU A 152 -2.07 12.07 16.01
N ARG A 153 -1.81 13.18 15.32
CA ARG A 153 -2.51 14.48 15.49
C ARG A 153 -3.22 14.93 14.23
N GLY A 154 -2.64 14.70 13.06
CA GLY A 154 -3.20 15.06 11.76
C GLY A 154 -4.05 13.97 11.11
N GLY A 155 -3.82 12.71 11.49
CA GLY A 155 -4.58 11.57 10.97
C GLY A 155 -4.19 11.15 9.55
N LEU A 156 -3.06 11.62 9.01
CA LEU A 156 -2.59 11.24 7.68
C LEU A 156 -2.11 9.79 7.68
N ILE A 157 -2.67 9.01 6.76
CA ILE A 157 -2.27 7.61 6.48
C ILE A 157 -1.70 7.58 5.08
N VAL A 158 -0.51 7.01 4.93
CA VAL A 158 0.19 6.90 3.66
C VAL A 158 0.49 5.44 3.39
N GLU A 159 0.04 4.95 2.26
CA GLU A 159 0.31 3.61 1.76
C GLU A 159 1.08 3.70 0.45
N SER A 160 2.12 2.89 0.30
CA SER A 160 2.84 2.76 -0.96
C SER A 160 2.50 1.43 -1.62
N LYS A 161 2.32 1.47 -2.93
CA LYS A 161 2.14 0.28 -3.77
C LYS A 161 3.11 0.34 -4.92
N LEU A 162 3.69 -0.80 -5.27
CA LEU A 162 4.46 -0.93 -6.50
C LEU A 162 3.50 -1.06 -7.67
N ILE A 163 3.66 -0.19 -8.67
CA ILE A 163 2.85 -0.18 -9.89
C ILE A 163 3.77 -0.39 -11.08
N ARG A 164 3.33 -1.23 -12.01
CA ARG A 164 4.03 -1.44 -13.28
C ARG A 164 3.66 -0.31 -14.23
N GLU A 165 4.65 0.38 -14.76
CA GLU A 165 4.48 1.47 -15.71
C GLU A 165 5.18 1.16 -17.03
N HIS A 166 4.54 1.61 -18.12
CA HIS A 166 5.07 1.58 -19.47
C HIS A 166 5.35 3.02 -19.90
N PRO A 167 6.62 3.49 -19.85
CA PRO A 167 6.96 4.90 -20.12
C PRO A 167 6.59 5.36 -21.54
N LEU A 168 6.57 4.44 -22.51
CA LEU A 168 6.18 4.72 -23.89
C LEU A 168 4.65 4.76 -24.10
N GLY A 169 3.86 4.66 -23.04
CA GLY A 169 2.41 4.68 -23.10
C GLY A 169 1.85 3.54 -23.94
N LYS A 170 1.10 3.86 -25.00
CA LYS A 170 0.46 2.88 -25.88
C LYS A 170 1.40 2.27 -26.94
N ILE A 171 2.59 2.83 -27.11
CA ILE A 171 3.57 2.35 -28.10
C ILE A 171 4.12 1.00 -27.64
N GLY A 172 3.87 -0.05 -28.42
CA GLY A 172 4.28 -1.41 -28.08
C GLY A 172 3.50 -2.06 -26.93
N GLU A 173 2.39 -1.49 -26.47
CA GLU A 173 1.62 -1.95 -25.31
C GLU A 173 1.30 -3.45 -25.37
N ARG A 174 0.83 -3.97 -26.51
CA ARG A 174 0.53 -5.40 -26.68
C ARG A 174 1.77 -6.28 -26.74
N THR A 175 2.86 -5.76 -27.27
CA THR A 175 4.13 -6.47 -27.36
C THR A 175 4.80 -6.58 -26.00
N ILE A 176 4.85 -5.49 -25.25
CA ILE A 176 5.32 -5.47 -23.87
C ILE A 176 4.36 -6.30 -23.02
N GLY A 177 3.06 -6.06 -23.15
CA GLY A 177 2.00 -6.81 -22.49
C GLY A 177 1.90 -6.54 -20.99
N TYR A 178 1.33 -7.51 -20.28
CA TYR A 178 1.12 -7.40 -18.84
C TYR A 178 0.94 -8.78 -18.19
N GLU A 179 1.12 -8.84 -16.89
CA GLU A 179 0.69 -9.96 -16.06
C GLU A 179 -0.36 -9.47 -15.06
N LYS A 180 -1.53 -10.07 -15.07
CA LYS A 180 -2.63 -9.71 -14.18
C LYS A 180 -3.28 -10.98 -13.64
N GLN A 181 -3.55 -10.98 -12.35
CA GLN A 181 -4.35 -12.04 -11.73
C GLN A 181 -5.83 -11.74 -11.90
N ASP A 182 -6.60 -12.70 -12.36
CA ASP A 182 -8.05 -12.59 -12.47
C ASP A 182 -8.74 -12.83 -11.11
N VAL A 183 -10.07 -12.75 -11.11
CA VAL A 183 -10.89 -12.94 -9.89
C VAL A 183 -10.84 -14.39 -9.38
N ALA A 184 -10.58 -15.35 -10.25
CA ALA A 184 -10.46 -16.77 -9.91
C ALA A 184 -9.08 -17.12 -9.33
N GLY A 185 -8.12 -16.21 -9.44
CA GLY A 185 -6.75 -16.40 -8.98
C GLY A 185 -5.78 -16.86 -10.08
N ASP A 186 -6.26 -17.03 -11.30
CA ASP A 186 -5.44 -17.41 -12.45
C ASP A 186 -4.67 -16.20 -13.00
N TYR A 187 -3.50 -16.46 -13.58
CA TYR A 187 -2.66 -15.41 -14.17
C TYR A 187 -2.88 -15.30 -15.66
N LEU A 188 -3.41 -14.15 -16.09
CA LEU A 188 -3.41 -13.75 -17.49
C LEU A 188 -2.05 -13.13 -17.83
N ARG A 189 -1.32 -13.77 -18.74
CA ARG A 189 0.03 -13.40 -19.16
C ARG A 189 0.06 -13.06 -20.63
N VAL A 190 0.47 -11.85 -20.95
CA VAL A 190 0.49 -11.32 -22.32
C VAL A 190 1.84 -10.69 -22.62
N GLY A 191 2.34 -10.87 -23.84
CA GLY A 191 3.55 -10.23 -24.35
C GLY A 191 4.82 -10.63 -23.58
N LEU A 192 5.82 -9.76 -23.60
CA LEU A 192 7.11 -9.95 -22.93
C LEU A 192 6.95 -10.09 -21.43
N GLU A 193 6.07 -9.31 -20.82
CA GLU A 193 5.73 -9.40 -19.39
C GLU A 193 5.27 -10.80 -19.00
N GLY A 194 4.46 -11.41 -19.86
CA GLY A 194 3.96 -12.76 -19.62
C GLY A 194 5.01 -13.83 -19.87
N ALA A 195 5.72 -13.74 -21.00
CA ALA A 195 6.72 -14.72 -21.42
C ALA A 195 7.91 -14.79 -20.45
N PHE A 196 8.37 -13.65 -19.94
CA PHE A 196 9.50 -13.54 -19.02
C PHE A 196 9.08 -13.39 -17.56
N SER A 197 7.83 -13.67 -17.23
CA SER A 197 7.30 -13.47 -15.87
C SER A 197 8.13 -14.14 -14.78
N GLN A 198 8.61 -15.37 -15.01
CA GLN A 198 9.41 -16.11 -14.03
C GLN A 198 10.76 -15.42 -13.70
N TYR A 199 11.34 -14.70 -14.65
CA TYR A 199 12.60 -13.96 -14.47
C TYR A 199 12.35 -12.57 -13.88
N LEU A 200 11.31 -11.90 -14.37
CA LEU A 200 10.95 -10.54 -13.93
C LEU A 200 10.45 -10.51 -12.48
N LYS A 201 9.86 -11.60 -12.00
CA LYS A 201 9.12 -11.66 -10.75
C LYS A 201 10.00 -11.87 -9.57
N GLY A 202 10.83 -11.35 -9.06
CA GLY A 202 11.63 -11.59 -7.85
C GLY A 202 11.03 -12.52 -6.80
N GLU A 203 11.67 -12.69 -5.70
CA GLU A 203 11.24 -13.50 -4.58
C GLU A 203 10.71 -12.62 -3.43
N ASN A 204 9.56 -13.02 -2.88
CA ASN A 204 9.00 -12.33 -1.72
C ASN A 204 9.92 -12.40 -0.50
N GLY A 205 10.11 -11.26 0.14
CA GLY A 205 10.66 -11.17 1.47
C GLY A 205 9.60 -11.38 2.54
N ARG A 206 10.04 -11.51 3.78
CA ARG A 206 9.16 -11.56 4.95
C ARG A 206 9.79 -10.79 6.11
N ARG A 207 8.95 -10.07 6.83
CA ARG A 207 9.36 -9.30 8.00
C ARG A 207 8.32 -9.41 9.10
N LEU A 208 8.76 -9.73 10.30
CA LEU A 208 7.91 -9.69 11.47
C LEU A 208 7.73 -8.25 11.95
N LYS A 209 6.49 -7.86 12.21
CA LYS A 209 6.17 -6.58 12.84
C LYS A 209 5.44 -6.83 14.15
N GLN A 210 5.81 -6.08 15.18
CA GLN A 210 5.14 -6.09 16.48
C GLN A 210 4.33 -4.82 16.68
N LYS A 211 3.15 -4.98 17.23
CA LYS A 211 2.29 -3.88 17.62
C LYS A 211 2.78 -3.29 18.93
N ILE A 212 3.17 -2.02 18.92
CA ILE A 212 3.59 -1.28 20.09
C ILE A 212 2.41 -0.57 20.78
N ALA A 213 2.62 -0.06 22.00
CA ALA A 213 1.60 0.51 22.89
C ALA A 213 0.64 1.53 22.21
N ASN A 214 1.11 2.29 21.23
CA ASN A 214 0.30 3.26 20.49
C ASN A 214 -0.44 2.68 19.28
N GLY A 215 -0.54 1.35 19.15
CA GLY A 215 -1.19 0.68 18.05
C GLY A 215 -0.40 0.69 16.74
N GLN A 216 0.82 1.20 16.73
CA GLN A 216 1.72 1.19 15.58
C GLN A 216 2.44 -0.16 15.46
N TRP A 217 2.72 -0.55 14.22
CA TRP A 217 3.49 -1.75 13.91
C TRP A 217 4.95 -1.40 13.68
N LYS A 218 5.85 -1.92 14.52
CA LYS A 218 7.30 -1.75 14.39
C LYS A 218 7.94 -3.05 13.93
N PRO A 219 8.90 -3.02 12.99
CA PRO A 219 9.68 -4.22 12.67
C PRO A 219 10.39 -4.76 13.92
N ILE A 220 10.41 -6.07 14.04
CA ILE A 220 11.24 -6.79 15.02
C ILE A 220 12.39 -7.36 14.22
N ASN A 221 13.62 -7.10 14.65
CA ASN A 221 14.77 -7.80 14.10
C ASN A 221 14.74 -9.23 14.61
N ASP A 222 14.40 -10.15 13.73
CA ASP A 222 14.43 -11.59 13.98
C ASP A 222 15.33 -12.26 12.95
N ASN A 223 16.02 -13.31 13.35
CA ASN A 223 16.89 -14.12 12.47
C ASN A 223 16.13 -14.76 11.30
N ASN A 224 14.79 -14.71 11.33
CA ASN A 224 13.90 -15.19 10.26
C ASN A 224 13.48 -14.10 9.26
N GLU A 225 14.03 -12.91 9.35
CA GLU A 225 13.78 -11.84 8.36
C GLU A 225 14.46 -12.23 7.03
N LYS A 226 13.68 -12.20 5.95
CA LYS A 226 14.17 -12.38 4.57
C LYS A 226 13.85 -11.10 3.80
N GLU A 227 14.87 -10.41 3.35
CA GLU A 227 14.68 -9.30 2.41
C GLU A 227 14.16 -9.83 1.08
N PRO A 228 13.32 -9.08 0.35
CA PRO A 228 12.87 -9.46 -0.98
C PRO A 228 14.06 -9.44 -1.95
N THR A 229 14.11 -10.41 -2.85
CA THR A 229 15.07 -10.44 -3.96
C THR A 229 14.38 -9.87 -5.19
N GLU A 230 14.94 -8.81 -5.77
CA GLU A 230 14.38 -8.18 -6.97
C GLU A 230 14.43 -9.14 -8.17
N GLY A 231 13.50 -8.94 -9.13
CA GLY A 231 13.49 -9.69 -10.37
C GLY A 231 14.65 -9.30 -11.28
N TYR A 232 14.99 -10.18 -12.22
CA TYR A 232 15.99 -9.91 -13.25
C TYR A 232 15.44 -8.94 -14.29
N ASP A 233 16.30 -8.07 -14.80
CA ASP A 233 16.00 -7.22 -15.93
C ASP A 233 16.07 -8.00 -17.25
N VAL A 234 15.24 -7.60 -18.21
CA VAL A 234 15.16 -8.20 -19.54
C VAL A 234 15.56 -7.16 -20.57
N TYR A 235 16.59 -7.44 -21.35
CA TYR A 235 17.02 -6.62 -22.48
C TYR A 235 16.49 -7.23 -23.76
N THR A 236 15.80 -6.40 -24.55
CA THR A 236 15.18 -6.82 -25.81
C THR A 236 15.94 -6.29 -27.00
N THR A 237 15.63 -6.79 -28.19
CA THR A 237 16.14 -6.28 -29.45
C THR A 237 15.26 -5.18 -30.05
N ILE A 238 14.17 -4.79 -29.36
CA ILE A 238 13.24 -3.75 -29.80
C ILE A 238 13.93 -2.39 -29.77
N ASN A 239 13.86 -1.68 -30.87
CA ASN A 239 14.34 -0.32 -30.99
C ASN A 239 13.17 0.66 -30.87
N VAL A 240 13.26 1.61 -29.94
CA VAL A 240 12.16 2.54 -29.63
C VAL A 240 11.78 3.39 -30.83
N ASN A 241 12.78 3.84 -31.63
CA ASN A 241 12.51 4.66 -32.83
C ASN A 241 11.79 3.88 -33.92
N PHE A 242 12.22 2.64 -34.19
CA PHE A 242 11.50 1.78 -35.15
C PHE A 242 10.10 1.42 -34.67
N GLN A 243 9.97 1.18 -33.35
CA GLN A 243 8.69 0.90 -32.75
C GLN A 243 7.70 2.08 -32.87
N ASP A 244 8.17 3.30 -32.66
CA ASP A 244 7.40 4.52 -32.79
C ASP A 244 6.95 4.76 -34.28
N ILE A 245 7.90 4.66 -35.20
CA ILE A 245 7.59 4.79 -36.65
C ILE A 245 6.57 3.72 -37.09
N ALA A 246 6.79 2.47 -36.70
CA ALA A 246 5.89 1.36 -37.03
C ALA A 246 4.49 1.57 -36.47
N HIS A 247 4.40 2.05 -35.25
CA HIS A 247 3.12 2.34 -34.57
C HIS A 247 2.34 3.42 -35.29
N HIS A 248 2.96 4.56 -35.57
CA HIS A 248 2.29 5.69 -36.26
C HIS A 248 1.97 5.40 -37.72
N ALA A 249 2.85 4.71 -38.44
CA ALA A 249 2.59 4.29 -39.81
C ALA A 249 1.40 3.32 -39.86
N LEU A 250 1.33 2.35 -38.96
CA LEU A 250 0.21 1.43 -38.88
C LEU A 250 -1.09 2.15 -38.57
N LEU A 251 -1.08 3.04 -37.54
CA LEU A 251 -2.24 3.82 -37.16
C LEU A 251 -2.80 4.64 -38.34
N GLY A 252 -1.95 5.36 -39.04
CA GLY A 252 -2.36 6.13 -40.19
C GLY A 252 -2.95 5.27 -41.33
N GLN A 253 -2.44 4.05 -41.55
CA GLN A 253 -3.03 3.14 -42.56
C GLN A 253 -4.39 2.58 -42.07
N LEU A 254 -4.53 2.22 -40.79
CA LEU A 254 -5.80 1.75 -40.27
C LEU A 254 -6.89 2.84 -40.36
N GLU A 255 -6.55 4.07 -40.05
CA GLU A 255 -7.47 5.21 -40.17
C GLU A 255 -7.85 5.47 -41.62
N LYS A 256 -6.86 5.48 -42.56
CA LYS A 256 -7.08 5.72 -43.97
C LYS A 256 -7.99 4.70 -44.66
N TYR A 257 -7.84 3.43 -44.28
CA TYR A 257 -8.59 2.32 -44.91
C TYR A 257 -9.76 1.84 -44.04
N GLU A 258 -10.03 2.50 -42.93
CA GLU A 258 -11.07 2.13 -41.96
C GLU A 258 -10.98 0.67 -41.48
N ALA A 259 -9.76 0.14 -41.43
CA ALA A 259 -9.53 -1.25 -41.07
C ALA A 259 -9.71 -1.49 -39.54
N ASP A 260 -10.25 -2.65 -39.18
CA ASP A 260 -10.54 -2.98 -37.77
C ASP A 260 -9.28 -3.30 -36.98
N HIS A 261 -8.28 -3.90 -37.60
CA HIS A 261 -7.01 -4.26 -36.97
C HIS A 261 -5.87 -4.38 -37.98
N GLY A 262 -4.66 -4.30 -37.46
CA GLY A 262 -3.45 -4.49 -38.28
C GLY A 262 -2.24 -4.80 -37.42
N THR A 263 -1.23 -5.36 -38.09
CA THR A 263 0.04 -5.71 -37.46
C THR A 263 1.19 -5.34 -38.35
N VAL A 264 2.25 -4.77 -37.75
CA VAL A 264 3.55 -4.53 -38.42
C VAL A 264 4.63 -5.22 -37.62
N VAL A 265 5.52 -5.93 -38.31
CA VAL A 265 6.73 -6.53 -37.73
C VAL A 265 7.93 -6.07 -38.53
N VAL A 266 8.94 -5.51 -37.84
CA VAL A 266 10.21 -5.10 -38.44
C VAL A 266 11.29 -6.01 -37.90
N MET A 267 11.98 -6.72 -38.80
CA MET A 267 13.01 -7.71 -38.44
C MET A 267 14.31 -7.39 -39.19
N GLU A 268 15.41 -7.48 -38.50
CA GLU A 268 16.75 -7.39 -39.10
C GLU A 268 17.08 -8.67 -39.82
N THR A 269 17.28 -8.60 -41.14
CA THR A 269 17.46 -9.79 -41.98
C THR A 269 18.75 -10.58 -41.73
N LYS A 270 19.78 -9.93 -41.22
CA LYS A 270 21.07 -10.58 -40.90
C LYS A 270 21.04 -11.45 -39.66
N THR A 271 20.33 -10.98 -38.66
CA THR A 271 20.36 -11.60 -37.28
C THR A 271 19.05 -12.29 -36.94
N GLY A 272 17.94 -11.95 -37.65
CA GLY A 272 16.59 -12.36 -37.26
C GLY A 272 16.02 -11.59 -36.07
N ALA A 273 16.74 -10.58 -35.56
CA ALA A 273 16.31 -9.81 -34.41
C ALA A 273 15.06 -8.96 -34.75
N ILE A 274 14.05 -9.06 -33.94
CA ILE A 274 12.83 -8.23 -34.05
C ILE A 274 13.14 -6.83 -33.51
N LYS A 275 13.03 -5.82 -34.38
CA LYS A 275 13.29 -4.42 -34.04
C LYS A 275 12.02 -3.65 -33.68
N ALA A 276 10.88 -4.05 -34.23
CA ALA A 276 9.59 -3.49 -33.82
C ALA A 276 8.45 -4.48 -34.06
N ILE A 277 7.45 -4.47 -33.17
CA ILE A 277 6.17 -5.14 -33.34
C ILE A 277 5.06 -4.20 -32.91
N SER A 278 4.20 -3.83 -33.83
CA SER A 278 3.02 -3.01 -33.52
C SER A 278 1.75 -3.76 -33.90
N ASN A 279 0.86 -3.92 -32.94
CA ASN A 279 -0.45 -4.53 -33.09
C ASN A 279 -1.49 -3.51 -32.64
N LEU A 280 -2.31 -3.04 -33.56
CA LEU A 280 -3.37 -2.07 -33.31
C LEU A 280 -4.71 -2.66 -33.70
N GLY A 281 -5.75 -2.27 -32.96
CA GLY A 281 -7.13 -2.62 -33.27
C GLY A 281 -8.03 -1.45 -32.91
N ARG A 282 -9.13 -1.33 -33.62
CA ARG A 282 -10.21 -0.38 -33.35
C ARG A 282 -10.87 -0.78 -32.01
N THR A 283 -11.05 0.15 -31.08
CA THR A 283 -11.76 -0.04 -29.81
C THR A 283 -13.15 0.54 -29.90
#